data_cdd8b0d8f50c0e52161dedf80bac3d48
#
_entry.id   cdd8b0d8f50c0e52161dedf80bac3d48
#
_cell.length_a   1.000
_cell.length_b   1.000
_cell.length_c   1.000
_cell.angle_alpha   90.00
_cell.angle_beta   90.00
_cell.angle_gamma   90.00
#
_symmetry.space_group_name_H-M   'P 1'
#
loop_
_entity.id
_entity.type
_entity.pdbx_description
1 polymer ?
#
loop_
_entity_poly.entity_id
_entity_poly.type
_entity_poly.pdbx_seq_one_letter_code
_entity_poly.pdbx_strand_id
1 'polypeptide(L)'
;ENARPCGCGRKGCLEAYCSATGVARTAREMLAKTDRPSILRELDPEKITSLDVSIAANKGDKLANDIYEFTGHMLGEACGDFAAFSSPEAFIFFGGMTKAGDLLMKPIMEGYNNHVLSIFKGKAKFLFSSLEGSSAAVLGASAIGWDL
;
A
#
# COMPACT_ATOMS: atom_id res chain seq x y z
N GLU A 1 19.92 -9.25 0.49
CA GLU A 1 19.90 -10.44 1.36
C GLU A 1 18.72 -10.43 2.35
N ASN A 2 18.23 -9.28 2.80
CA ASN A 2 17.18 -9.15 3.82
C ASN A 2 15.75 -8.94 3.27
N ALA A 3 15.49 -9.26 2.01
CA ALA A 3 14.18 -9.09 1.41
C ALA A 3 13.16 -10.07 2.00
N ARG A 4 11.93 -9.58 2.25
CA ARG A 4 10.83 -10.36 2.82
C ARG A 4 10.46 -11.55 1.93
N PRO A 5 10.27 -12.75 2.48
CA PRO A 5 9.72 -13.88 1.72
C PRO A 5 8.27 -13.56 1.32
N CYS A 6 7.90 -14.01 0.12
CA CYS A 6 6.56 -13.92 -0.46
C CYS A 6 5.96 -15.31 -0.64
N GLY A 7 4.64 -15.41 -0.55
CA GLY A 7 3.89 -16.65 -0.77
C GLY A 7 4.10 -17.29 -2.15
N CYS A 8 4.58 -16.52 -3.13
CA CYS A 8 4.95 -17.04 -4.46
C CYS A 8 6.29 -17.80 -4.51
N GLY A 9 6.98 -17.98 -3.36
CA GLY A 9 8.28 -18.64 -3.25
C GLY A 9 9.49 -17.72 -3.49
N ARG A 10 9.28 -16.47 -3.91
CA ARG A 10 10.33 -15.47 -4.11
C ARG A 10 10.53 -14.61 -2.86
N LYS A 11 11.48 -13.67 -2.94
CA LYS A 11 11.70 -12.63 -1.93
C LYS A 11 11.60 -11.26 -2.57
N GLY A 12 11.22 -10.25 -1.78
CA GLY A 12 11.21 -8.85 -2.21
C GLY A 12 10.04 -8.46 -3.10
N CYS A 13 8.99 -9.28 -3.21
CA CYS A 13 7.81 -8.94 -3.97
C CYS A 13 7.08 -7.74 -3.33
N LEU A 14 6.57 -6.83 -4.15
CA LEU A 14 5.81 -5.66 -3.71
C LEU A 14 4.64 -6.06 -2.78
N GLU A 15 3.96 -7.15 -3.07
CA GLU A 15 2.88 -7.71 -2.26
C GLU A 15 3.30 -7.98 -0.81
N ALA A 16 4.53 -8.46 -0.57
CA ALA A 16 5.03 -8.74 0.79
C ALA A 16 5.23 -7.47 1.65
N TYR A 17 5.13 -6.29 1.05
CA TYR A 17 5.26 -4.98 1.72
C TYR A 17 3.96 -4.18 1.66
N CYS A 18 3.30 -4.15 0.50
CA CYS A 18 2.20 -3.24 0.21
C CYS A 18 0.81 -3.88 0.24
N SER A 19 0.70 -5.16 0.60
CA SER A 19 -0.60 -5.80 0.88
C SER A 19 -1.04 -5.56 2.33
N ALA A 20 -2.28 -5.94 2.66
CA ALA A 20 -2.78 -5.89 4.04
C ALA A 20 -1.89 -6.70 5.01
N THR A 21 -1.43 -7.89 4.59
CA THR A 21 -0.49 -8.70 5.35
C THR A 21 0.89 -8.06 5.42
N GLY A 22 1.33 -7.37 4.36
CA GLY A 22 2.56 -6.62 4.32
C GLY A 22 2.57 -5.46 5.31
N VAL A 23 1.49 -4.69 5.41
CA VAL A 23 1.30 -3.61 6.40
C VAL A 23 1.35 -4.16 7.82
N ALA A 24 0.60 -5.23 8.10
CA ALA A 24 0.62 -5.87 9.42
C ALA A 24 2.02 -6.36 9.81
N ARG A 25 2.76 -6.92 8.85
CA ARG A 25 4.15 -7.33 9.04
C ARG A 25 5.07 -6.13 9.30
N THR A 26 4.91 -5.03 8.57
CA THR A 26 5.66 -3.80 8.80
C THR A 26 5.42 -3.27 10.22
N ALA A 27 4.17 -3.33 10.70
CA ALA A 27 3.83 -2.94 12.07
C ALA A 27 4.60 -3.77 13.09
N ARG A 28 4.59 -5.09 12.98
CA ARG A 28 5.34 -5.99 13.87
C ARG A 28 6.85 -5.69 13.84
N GLU A 29 7.41 -5.54 12.65
CA GLU A 29 8.84 -5.26 12.48
C GLU A 29 9.24 -3.90 13.07
N MET A 30 8.41 -2.86 12.91
CA MET A 30 8.67 -1.54 13.49
C MET A 30 8.51 -1.54 15.01
N LEU A 31 7.47 -2.19 15.54
CA LEU A 31 7.27 -2.35 16.98
C LEU A 31 8.43 -3.08 17.67
N ALA A 32 9.02 -4.07 17.00
CA ALA A 32 10.17 -4.81 17.52
C ALA A 32 11.48 -4.00 17.48
N LYS A 33 11.60 -3.01 16.59
CA LYS A 33 12.82 -2.21 16.40
C LYS A 33 12.89 -0.95 17.24
N THR A 34 11.80 -0.53 17.87
CA THR A 34 11.76 0.73 18.64
C THR A 34 10.83 0.60 19.82
N ASP A 35 11.13 1.33 20.90
CA ASP A 35 10.28 1.45 22.09
C ASP A 35 9.35 2.67 22.04
N ARG A 36 9.20 3.31 20.87
CA ARG A 36 8.31 4.47 20.70
C ARG A 36 6.87 4.12 21.14
N PRO A 37 6.18 5.04 21.83
CA PRO A 37 4.78 4.85 22.19
C PRO A 37 3.92 4.60 20.95
N SER A 38 3.00 3.63 21.05
CA SER A 38 2.02 3.33 20.01
C SER A 38 0.86 2.58 20.61
N ILE A 39 -0.36 2.87 20.16
CA ILE A 39 -1.59 2.15 20.52
C ILE A 39 -1.47 0.67 20.11
N LEU A 40 -0.71 0.37 19.07
CA LEU A 40 -0.50 -0.99 18.58
C LEU A 40 0.21 -1.90 19.62
N ARG A 41 0.90 -1.32 20.61
CA ARG A 41 1.56 -2.11 21.68
C ARG A 41 0.59 -2.74 22.67
N GLU A 42 -0.66 -2.27 22.71
CA GLU A 42 -1.71 -2.85 23.52
C GLU A 42 -2.26 -4.17 22.94
N LEU A 43 -1.90 -4.47 21.68
CA LEU A 43 -2.33 -5.66 20.97
C LEU A 43 -1.26 -6.75 21.00
N ASP A 44 -1.69 -7.99 20.86
CA ASP A 44 -0.80 -9.12 20.58
C ASP A 44 -0.14 -8.91 19.22
N PRO A 45 1.19 -8.78 19.13
CA PRO A 45 1.89 -8.49 17.87
C PRO A 45 1.56 -9.47 16.75
N GLU A 46 1.34 -10.76 17.08
CA GLU A 46 1.03 -11.78 16.07
C GLU A 46 -0.39 -11.64 15.49
N LYS A 47 -1.27 -10.91 16.17
CA LYS A 47 -2.66 -10.67 15.77
C LYS A 47 -2.90 -9.31 15.14
N ILE A 48 -1.90 -8.44 15.11
CA ILE A 48 -2.03 -7.12 14.47
C ILE A 48 -2.40 -7.30 13.00
N THR A 49 -3.47 -6.60 12.60
CA THR A 49 -3.96 -6.54 11.22
C THR A 49 -3.71 -5.16 10.60
N SER A 50 -3.87 -5.05 9.28
CA SER A 50 -3.83 -3.73 8.61
C SER A 50 -4.97 -2.81 9.05
N LEU A 51 -6.09 -3.37 9.51
CA LEU A 51 -7.20 -2.58 10.06
C LEU A 51 -6.81 -1.92 11.38
N ASP A 52 -6.10 -2.65 12.27
CA ASP A 52 -5.63 -2.08 13.54
C ASP A 52 -4.65 -0.94 13.28
N VAL A 53 -3.74 -1.09 12.29
CA VAL A 53 -2.84 -0.01 11.88
C VAL A 53 -3.63 1.20 11.37
N SER A 54 -4.68 0.98 10.58
CA SER A 54 -5.54 2.06 10.08
C SER A 54 -6.26 2.79 11.22
N ILE A 55 -6.80 2.06 12.18
CA ILE A 55 -7.48 2.63 13.35
C ILE A 55 -6.49 3.46 14.19
N ALA A 56 -5.30 2.93 14.44
CA ALA A 56 -4.26 3.63 15.19
C ALA A 56 -3.81 4.91 14.48
N ALA A 57 -3.55 4.85 13.17
CA ALA A 57 -3.13 5.99 12.36
C ALA A 57 -4.19 7.10 12.36
N ASN A 58 -5.47 6.77 12.21
CA ASN A 58 -6.58 7.72 12.29
C ASN A 58 -6.74 8.37 13.67
N LYS A 59 -6.26 7.71 14.74
CA LYS A 59 -6.18 8.27 16.09
C LYS A 59 -4.92 9.13 16.31
N GLY A 60 -4.09 9.33 15.30
CA GLY A 60 -2.87 10.14 15.37
C GLY A 60 -1.65 9.39 15.90
N ASP A 61 -1.68 8.06 15.94
CA ASP A 61 -0.52 7.25 16.32
C ASP A 61 0.63 7.45 15.33
N LYS A 62 1.75 7.96 15.81
CA LYS A 62 2.90 8.31 14.97
C LYS A 62 3.54 7.09 14.33
N LEU A 63 3.64 5.96 15.05
CA LEU A 63 4.21 4.74 14.49
C LEU A 63 3.32 4.17 13.38
N ALA A 64 2.00 4.18 13.57
CA ALA A 64 1.04 3.75 12.57
C ALA A 64 1.07 4.66 11.32
N ASN A 65 1.28 5.96 11.48
CA ASN A 65 1.47 6.87 10.36
C ASN A 65 2.77 6.58 9.60
N ASP A 66 3.89 6.33 10.31
CA ASP A 66 5.17 5.96 9.68
C ASP A 66 5.05 4.64 8.87
N ILE A 67 4.19 3.69 9.32
CA ILE A 67 3.91 2.46 8.58
C ILE A 67 3.21 2.77 7.24
N TYR A 68 2.24 3.69 7.25
CA TYR A 68 1.57 4.12 6.02
C TYR A 68 2.50 4.91 5.10
N GLU A 69 3.36 5.76 5.66
CA GLU A 69 4.38 6.49 4.92
C GLU A 69 5.34 5.53 4.21
N PHE A 70 5.89 4.55 4.94
CA PHE A 70 6.74 3.52 4.37
C PHE A 70 6.04 2.74 3.25
N THR A 71 4.81 2.28 3.51
CA THR A 71 4.04 1.48 2.55
C THR A 71 3.69 2.31 1.30
N GLY A 72 3.27 3.56 1.50
CA GLY A 72 2.90 4.46 0.43
C GLY A 72 4.07 4.84 -0.45
N HIS A 73 5.23 5.17 0.12
CA HIS A 73 6.44 5.48 -0.64
C HIS A 73 6.86 4.28 -1.50
N MET A 74 6.92 3.07 -0.93
CA MET A 74 7.28 1.86 -1.67
C MET A 74 6.30 1.58 -2.82
N LEU A 75 5.01 1.79 -2.60
CA LEU A 75 3.99 1.62 -3.63
C LEU A 75 4.10 2.72 -4.71
N GLY A 76 4.43 3.94 -4.31
CA GLY A 76 4.68 5.06 -5.22
C GLY A 76 5.89 4.85 -6.11
N GLU A 77 6.99 4.36 -5.56
CA GLU A 77 8.19 3.99 -6.33
C GLU A 77 7.85 2.92 -7.37
N ALA A 78 7.12 1.88 -6.99
CA ALA A 78 6.66 0.84 -7.92
C ALA A 78 5.75 1.42 -9.03
N CYS A 79 4.87 2.37 -8.70
CA CYS A 79 4.07 3.10 -9.71
C CYS A 79 4.97 3.88 -10.68
N GLY A 80 6.09 4.44 -10.20
CA GLY A 80 7.09 5.09 -11.03
C GLY A 80 7.71 4.14 -12.06
N ASP A 81 8.07 2.93 -11.64
CA ASP A 81 8.58 1.88 -12.52
C ASP A 81 7.51 1.44 -13.53
N PHE A 82 6.26 1.27 -13.09
CA PHE A 82 5.14 0.94 -13.98
C PHE A 82 4.85 2.05 -14.99
N ALA A 83 4.98 3.32 -14.59
CA ALA A 83 4.82 4.45 -15.51
C ALA A 83 5.89 4.44 -16.60
N ALA A 84 7.14 4.12 -16.26
CA ALA A 84 8.22 4.01 -17.23
C ALA A 84 8.01 2.86 -18.21
N PHE A 85 7.38 1.76 -17.78
CA PHE A 85 7.12 0.58 -18.60
C PHE A 85 5.88 0.72 -19.49
N SER A 86 4.77 1.26 -18.96
CA SER A 86 3.45 1.20 -19.63
C SER A 86 2.81 2.57 -19.91
N SER A 87 3.36 3.66 -19.34
CA SER A 87 2.83 5.03 -19.49
C SER A 87 1.30 5.13 -19.26
N PRO A 88 0.79 4.67 -18.11
CA PRO A 88 -0.64 4.63 -17.85
C PRO A 88 -1.22 6.03 -17.67
N GLU A 89 -2.49 6.22 -18.05
CA GLU A 89 -3.22 7.46 -17.78
C GLU A 89 -3.62 7.60 -16.30
N ALA A 90 -3.81 6.47 -15.61
CA ALA A 90 -4.21 6.44 -14.22
C ALA A 90 -3.74 5.17 -13.50
N PHE A 91 -3.43 5.33 -12.20
CA PHE A 91 -3.31 4.24 -11.24
C PHE A 91 -4.59 4.22 -10.41
N ILE A 92 -5.33 3.11 -10.46
CA ILE A 92 -6.59 2.94 -9.73
C ILE A 92 -6.36 1.92 -8.62
N PHE A 93 -6.45 2.36 -7.38
CA PHE A 93 -6.28 1.50 -6.21
C PHE A 93 -7.64 1.01 -5.70
N PHE A 94 -7.72 -0.27 -5.35
CA PHE A 94 -8.91 -0.86 -4.76
C PHE A 94 -8.55 -1.82 -3.62
N GLY A 95 -9.55 -2.18 -2.81
CA GLY A 95 -9.40 -3.09 -1.68
C GLY A 95 -9.41 -2.39 -0.32
N GLY A 96 -9.28 -3.19 0.76
CA GLY A 96 -9.47 -2.70 2.14
C GLY A 96 -8.51 -1.59 2.57
N MET A 97 -7.29 -1.56 2.03
CA MET A 97 -6.29 -0.55 2.37
C MET A 97 -6.65 0.86 1.88
N THR A 98 -7.46 0.98 0.81
CA THR A 98 -7.89 2.29 0.29
C THR A 98 -8.76 3.07 1.28
N LYS A 99 -9.33 2.38 2.30
CA LYS A 99 -10.08 3.02 3.39
C LYS A 99 -9.21 3.94 4.26
N ALA A 100 -7.89 3.82 4.18
CA ALA A 100 -6.95 4.75 4.83
C ALA A 100 -6.94 6.15 4.17
N GLY A 101 -7.50 6.28 2.95
CA GLY A 101 -7.64 7.57 2.28
C GLY A 101 -6.29 8.28 2.10
N ASP A 102 -6.26 9.53 2.51
CA ASP A 102 -5.08 10.39 2.39
C ASP A 102 -3.84 9.88 3.15
N LEU A 103 -4.01 9.10 4.21
CA LEU A 103 -2.88 8.47 4.92
C LEU A 103 -2.06 7.55 4.01
N LEU A 104 -2.70 6.96 3.01
CA LEU A 104 -2.04 6.12 2.02
C LEU A 104 -1.74 6.88 0.72
N MET A 105 -2.68 7.68 0.22
CA MET A 105 -2.55 8.34 -1.08
C MET A 105 -1.43 9.37 -1.12
N LYS A 106 -1.28 10.19 -0.08
CA LYS A 106 -0.21 11.22 -0.03
C LYS A 106 1.17 10.61 -0.14
N PRO A 107 1.57 9.62 0.69
CA PRO A 107 2.88 8.98 0.56
C PRO A 107 3.07 8.26 -0.79
N ILE A 108 2.00 7.69 -1.38
CA ILE A 108 2.10 7.11 -2.74
C ILE A 108 2.49 8.18 -3.76
N MET A 109 1.80 9.32 -3.74
CA MET A 109 2.09 10.42 -4.67
C MET A 109 3.48 11.01 -4.46
N GLU A 110 3.92 11.11 -3.21
CA GLU A 110 5.28 11.58 -2.87
C GLU A 110 6.34 10.60 -3.37
N GLY A 111 6.20 9.31 -3.08
CA GLY A 111 7.10 8.26 -3.55
C GLY A 111 7.17 8.22 -5.08
N TYR A 112 6.02 8.30 -5.75
CA TYR A 112 5.94 8.39 -7.22
C TYR A 112 6.69 9.61 -7.75
N ASN A 113 6.40 10.80 -7.26
CA ASN A 113 7.00 12.05 -7.75
C ASN A 113 8.51 12.12 -7.54
N ASN A 114 9.00 11.48 -6.47
CA ASN A 114 10.43 11.42 -6.16
C ASN A 114 11.18 10.38 -7.01
N HIS A 115 10.49 9.34 -7.49
CA HIS A 115 11.09 8.21 -8.19
C HIS A 115 10.89 8.25 -9.71
N VAL A 116 9.73 8.67 -10.17
CA VAL A 116 9.36 8.65 -11.59
C VAL A 116 10.27 9.52 -12.45
N LEU A 117 10.58 9.04 -13.66
CA LEU A 117 11.32 9.83 -14.65
C LEU A 117 10.59 11.15 -14.95
N SER A 118 11.34 12.23 -15.10
CA SER A 118 10.80 13.59 -15.28
C SER A 118 9.80 13.71 -16.42
N ILE A 119 9.97 12.92 -17.49
CA ILE A 119 9.08 12.88 -18.66
C ILE A 119 7.67 12.33 -18.35
N PHE A 120 7.50 11.59 -17.23
CA PHE A 120 6.22 11.03 -16.79
C PHE A 120 5.59 11.80 -15.62
N LYS A 121 6.28 12.78 -15.03
CA LYS A 121 5.72 13.60 -13.93
C LYS A 121 4.43 14.29 -14.36
N GLY A 122 3.41 14.17 -13.52
CA GLY A 122 2.10 14.81 -13.73
C GLY A 122 1.25 14.21 -14.86
N LYS A 123 1.66 13.10 -15.48
CA LYS A 123 0.89 12.47 -16.57
C LYS A 123 -0.13 11.45 -16.06
N ALA A 124 0.17 10.70 -15.02
CA ALA A 124 -0.73 9.70 -14.46
C ALA A 124 -1.61 10.30 -13.35
N LYS A 125 -2.88 9.91 -13.33
CA LYS A 125 -3.81 10.21 -12.23
C LYS A 125 -3.71 9.12 -11.16
N PHE A 126 -3.92 9.48 -9.90
CA PHE A 126 -3.98 8.57 -8.77
C PHE A 126 -5.39 8.59 -8.20
N LEU A 127 -6.08 7.46 -8.24
CA LEU A 127 -7.49 7.37 -7.93
C LEU A 127 -7.77 6.18 -7.01
N PHE A 128 -8.72 6.32 -6.12
CA PHE A 128 -9.35 5.18 -5.47
C PHE A 128 -10.55 4.73 -6.29
N SER A 129 -10.72 3.41 -6.40
CA SER A 129 -11.89 2.83 -7.05
C SER A 129 -13.17 3.20 -6.29
N SER A 130 -14.21 3.57 -7.01
CA SER A 130 -15.57 3.75 -6.48
C SER A 130 -16.30 2.42 -6.27
N LEU A 131 -15.74 1.29 -6.77
CA LEU A 131 -16.32 -0.03 -6.55
C LEU A 131 -16.05 -0.50 -5.13
N GLU A 132 -17.10 -0.72 -4.37
CA GLU A 132 -16.99 -1.18 -2.98
C GLU A 132 -16.95 -2.71 -2.88
N GLY A 133 -16.19 -3.22 -1.90
CA GLY A 133 -16.15 -4.63 -1.53
C GLY A 133 -15.31 -5.52 -2.44
N SER A 134 -15.45 -6.84 -2.22
CA SER A 134 -14.71 -7.89 -2.95
C SER A 134 -15.16 -8.07 -4.41
N SER A 135 -16.27 -7.46 -4.79
CA SER A 135 -16.84 -7.57 -6.14
C SER A 135 -16.03 -6.84 -7.22
N ALA A 136 -15.18 -5.86 -6.87
CA ALA A 136 -14.40 -5.10 -7.85
C ALA A 136 -13.48 -6.00 -8.71
N ALA A 137 -12.81 -6.97 -8.10
CA ALA A 137 -11.95 -7.91 -8.83
C ALA A 137 -12.76 -8.86 -9.73
N VAL A 138 -13.91 -9.33 -9.23
CA VAL A 138 -14.81 -10.21 -10.00
C VAL A 138 -15.43 -9.44 -11.17
N LEU A 139 -15.90 -8.22 -10.95
CA LEU A 139 -16.46 -7.36 -12.00
C LEU A 139 -15.40 -7.03 -13.06
N GLY A 140 -14.18 -6.69 -12.64
CA GLY A 140 -13.08 -6.44 -13.56
C GLY A 140 -12.72 -7.68 -14.41
N ALA A 141 -12.68 -8.85 -13.80
CA ALA A 141 -12.44 -10.10 -14.52
C ALA A 141 -13.60 -10.44 -15.49
N SER A 142 -14.86 -10.20 -15.10
CA SER A 142 -16.01 -10.45 -15.96
C SER A 142 -16.09 -9.45 -17.14
N ALA A 143 -15.63 -8.22 -16.95
CA ALA A 143 -15.64 -7.21 -18.01
C ALA A 143 -14.79 -7.60 -19.23
N ILE A 144 -13.73 -8.40 -19.03
CA ILE A 144 -12.90 -8.90 -20.14
C ILE A 144 -13.72 -9.78 -21.11
N GLY A 145 -14.79 -10.41 -20.63
CA GLY A 145 -15.67 -11.26 -21.45
C GLY A 145 -16.81 -10.50 -22.12
N TRP A 146 -17.00 -9.20 -21.89
CA TRP A 146 -18.11 -8.45 -22.47
C TRP A 146 -17.84 -7.96 -23.89
N ASP A 147 -16.58 -7.87 -24.28
CA ASP A 147 -16.14 -7.45 -25.62
C ASP A 147 -15.88 -8.65 -26.57
N LEU A 148 -16.27 -9.87 -26.14
CA LEU A 148 -16.24 -11.08 -26.96
C LEU A 148 -17.63 -11.43 -27.50
#